data_d0c89fb953b553c89ae592bfe0c7492a
#
_entry.id   d0c89fb953b553c89ae592bfe0c7492a
#
_cell.length_a   1.000
_cell.length_b   1.000
_cell.length_c   1.000
_cell.angle_alpha   90.00
_cell.angle_beta   90.00
_cell.angle_gamma   90.00
#
_symmetry.space_group_name_H-M   'P 1'
#
loop_
_entity.id
_entity.type
_entity.pdbx_description
1 polymer ?
#
loop_
_entity_poly.entity_id
_entity_poly.type
_entity_poly.pdbx_seq_one_letter_code
_entity_poly.pdbx_strand_id
1 'polypeptide(L)'
;MQDKKTQKTPKPAEVNLAAALSTIASRPSTLPVGRRRASLDASKIACLTDIGELPDASSAFFLVMDRRWAMADLVPVCRDLGGPIEALTIFTLGWSRKTAGEICDAKEAGVCRSIRIVCSQYFAKTDRECYGATAGLFDAAKIPVAVVRSHIKAMIFNFAARPPVAFMGSGNLRSCSSFENLTATGAPAVTAMMERLADEMFADPAAFCR
;
A
#
# COMPACT_ATOMS: atom_id res chain seq x y z
N MET A 1 33.20 -24.13 -44.44
CA MET A 1 31.74 -24.10 -44.24
C MET A 1 31.50 -24.42 -42.75
N GLN A 2 31.18 -23.42 -41.98
CA GLN A 2 30.88 -23.56 -40.53
C GLN A 2 29.37 -23.43 -40.35
N ASP A 3 28.75 -24.50 -39.85
CA ASP A 3 27.33 -24.56 -39.49
C ASP A 3 27.00 -23.64 -38.32
N LYS A 4 26.20 -22.61 -38.58
CA LYS A 4 25.60 -21.77 -37.54
C LYS A 4 24.43 -22.53 -36.93
N LYS A 5 24.65 -23.16 -35.75
CA LYS A 5 23.56 -23.62 -34.88
C LYS A 5 22.77 -22.43 -34.35
N THR A 6 21.55 -22.25 -34.84
CA THR A 6 20.56 -21.32 -34.29
C THR A 6 20.13 -21.78 -32.90
N GLN A 7 20.54 -21.06 -31.85
CA GLN A 7 20.02 -21.23 -30.51
C GLN A 7 18.55 -20.77 -30.47
N LYS A 8 17.63 -21.72 -30.26
CA LYS A 8 16.22 -21.42 -29.97
C LYS A 8 16.12 -20.81 -28.58
N THR A 9 15.69 -19.55 -28.51
CA THR A 9 15.27 -18.90 -27.25
C THR A 9 14.10 -19.71 -26.62
N PRO A 10 14.14 -20.03 -25.32
CA PRO A 10 13.04 -20.70 -24.67
C PRO A 10 11.79 -19.82 -24.68
N LYS A 11 10.64 -20.38 -25.08
CA LYS A 11 9.34 -19.72 -24.95
C LYS A 11 9.06 -19.41 -23.46
N PRO A 12 8.55 -18.20 -23.14
CA PRO A 12 8.09 -17.92 -21.78
C PRO A 12 7.02 -18.93 -21.38
N ALA A 13 7.11 -19.45 -20.15
CA ALA A 13 6.12 -20.36 -19.60
C ALA A 13 4.74 -19.69 -19.66
N GLU A 14 3.78 -20.33 -20.31
CA GLU A 14 2.39 -19.87 -20.31
C GLU A 14 1.86 -20.03 -18.88
N VAL A 15 1.66 -18.89 -18.20
CA VAL A 15 1.00 -18.86 -16.90
C VAL A 15 -0.47 -19.23 -17.14
N ASN A 16 -0.90 -20.38 -16.63
CA ASN A 16 -2.29 -20.80 -16.71
C ASN A 16 -3.14 -19.94 -15.76
N LEU A 17 -3.57 -18.79 -16.28
CA LEU A 17 -4.35 -17.79 -15.54
C LEU A 17 -5.68 -18.40 -15.01
N ALA A 18 -6.27 -19.34 -15.73
CA ALA A 18 -7.49 -20.03 -15.31
C ALA A 18 -7.26 -20.89 -14.05
N ALA A 19 -6.13 -21.61 -13.97
CA ALA A 19 -5.77 -22.38 -12.79
C ALA A 19 -5.47 -21.48 -11.58
N ALA A 20 -4.77 -20.36 -11.79
CA ALA A 20 -4.53 -19.38 -10.74
C ALA A 20 -5.84 -18.74 -10.23
N LEU A 21 -6.76 -18.38 -11.14
CA LEU A 21 -8.08 -17.84 -10.78
C LEU A 21 -8.98 -18.86 -10.08
N SER A 22 -8.94 -20.15 -10.46
CA SER A 22 -9.73 -21.20 -9.80
C SER A 22 -9.26 -21.45 -8.37
N THR A 23 -7.96 -21.33 -8.09
CA THR A 23 -7.40 -21.45 -6.73
C THR A 23 -7.84 -20.29 -5.85
N ILE A 24 -8.04 -19.10 -6.41
CA ILE A 24 -8.54 -17.92 -5.71
C ILE A 24 -10.05 -18.04 -5.43
N ALA A 25 -10.81 -18.57 -6.39
CA ALA A 25 -12.27 -18.68 -6.30
C ALA A 25 -12.78 -19.74 -5.31
N SER A 26 -11.96 -20.74 -4.95
CA SER A 26 -12.35 -21.87 -4.09
C SER A 26 -12.24 -21.60 -2.58
N ARG A 27 -11.83 -20.37 -2.15
CA ARG A 27 -11.76 -20.04 -0.72
C ARG A 27 -13.07 -19.43 -0.23
N PRO A 28 -13.72 -20.01 0.81
CA PRO A 28 -15.00 -19.50 1.30
C PRO A 28 -14.86 -18.11 1.92
N SER A 29 -15.64 -17.14 1.42
CA SER A 29 -15.65 -15.74 1.81
C SER A 29 -16.64 -15.40 2.93
N THR A 30 -16.94 -16.33 3.83
CA THR A 30 -17.90 -16.10 4.94
C THR A 30 -17.15 -15.91 6.25
N LEU A 31 -16.90 -14.63 6.61
CA LEU A 31 -16.57 -14.27 7.99
C LEU A 31 -17.86 -13.99 8.77
N PRO A 32 -18.05 -14.56 9.96
CA PRO A 32 -19.21 -14.25 10.79
C PRO A 32 -19.15 -12.79 11.27
N VAL A 33 -20.28 -12.10 11.16
CA VAL A 33 -20.50 -10.73 11.65
C VAL A 33 -20.53 -10.78 13.18
N GLY A 34 -19.37 -10.61 13.80
CA GLY A 34 -19.31 -10.53 15.25
C GLY A 34 -17.89 -10.44 15.79
N ARG A 35 -17.52 -9.26 16.23
CA ARG A 35 -16.31 -8.83 16.96
C ARG A 35 -15.28 -8.15 16.05
N ARG A 36 -15.30 -6.80 16.07
CA ARG A 36 -14.35 -5.93 15.36
C ARG A 36 -12.87 -6.32 15.57
N ARG A 37 -12.51 -6.82 16.75
CA ARG A 37 -11.14 -7.22 17.07
C ARG A 37 -10.70 -8.50 16.35
N ALA A 38 -11.54 -9.52 16.30
CA ALA A 38 -11.26 -10.76 15.58
C ALA A 38 -11.20 -10.58 14.05
N SER A 39 -11.94 -9.60 13.52
CA SER A 39 -11.90 -9.23 12.10
C SER A 39 -10.59 -8.51 11.72
N LEU A 40 -10.05 -7.65 12.58
CA LEU A 40 -8.75 -6.98 12.38
C LEU A 40 -7.60 -7.99 12.43
N ASP A 41 -7.63 -8.94 13.35
CA ASP A 41 -6.64 -10.00 13.45
C ASP A 41 -6.67 -10.91 12.21
N ALA A 42 -7.85 -11.24 11.69
CA ALA A 42 -8.00 -12.04 10.48
C ALA A 42 -7.48 -11.33 9.22
N SER A 43 -7.74 -10.03 9.08
CA SER A 43 -7.24 -9.20 7.98
C SER A 43 -5.71 -9.10 8.01
N LYS A 44 -5.14 -8.82 9.17
CA LYS A 44 -3.68 -8.80 9.37
C LYS A 44 -3.03 -10.15 9.07
N ILE A 45 -3.61 -11.26 9.53
CA ILE A 45 -3.10 -12.61 9.26
C ILE A 45 -3.16 -12.90 7.76
N ALA A 46 -4.23 -12.54 7.07
CA ALA A 46 -4.35 -12.71 5.62
C ALA A 46 -3.30 -11.90 4.87
N CYS A 47 -3.11 -10.63 5.24
CA CYS A 47 -2.08 -9.76 4.67
C CYS A 47 -0.67 -10.33 4.90
N LEU A 48 -0.35 -10.75 6.12
CA LEU A 48 0.92 -11.37 6.47
C LEU A 48 1.18 -12.66 5.69
N THR A 49 0.15 -13.49 5.52
CA THR A 49 0.23 -14.75 4.77
C THR A 49 0.50 -14.51 3.28
N ASP A 50 -0.15 -13.49 2.70
CA ASP A 50 0.00 -13.18 1.27
C ASP A 50 1.34 -12.51 0.96
N ILE A 51 1.87 -11.71 1.89
CA ILE A 51 3.17 -11.03 1.73
C ILE A 51 4.33 -11.97 2.05
N GLY A 52 4.22 -12.75 3.14
CA GLY A 52 5.26 -13.68 3.59
C GLY A 52 6.52 -12.99 4.07
N GLU A 53 7.22 -12.29 3.17
CA GLU A 53 8.45 -11.54 3.45
C GLU A 53 8.47 -10.21 2.68
N LEU A 54 9.24 -9.25 3.18
CA LEU A 54 9.42 -7.96 2.49
C LEU A 54 10.54 -8.08 1.44
N PRO A 55 10.36 -7.50 0.23
CA PRO A 55 11.38 -7.54 -0.81
C PRO A 55 12.66 -6.85 -0.37
N ASP A 56 13.79 -7.34 -0.84
CA ASP A 56 15.10 -6.71 -0.70
C ASP A 56 15.36 -5.70 -1.84
N ALA A 57 16.56 -5.11 -1.86
CA ALA A 57 16.95 -4.09 -2.84
C ALA A 57 16.95 -4.57 -4.30
N SER A 58 16.99 -5.88 -4.53
CA SER A 58 17.08 -6.52 -5.86
C SER A 58 15.80 -7.23 -6.28
N SER A 59 14.80 -7.31 -5.39
CA SER A 59 13.60 -8.08 -5.61
C SER A 59 12.33 -7.23 -5.68
N ALA A 60 11.35 -7.79 -6.36
CA ALA A 60 9.98 -7.30 -6.40
C ALA A 60 9.03 -8.47 -6.55
N PHE A 61 7.81 -8.33 -6.02
CA PHE A 61 6.75 -9.30 -6.25
C PHE A 61 5.42 -8.62 -6.51
N PHE A 62 4.54 -9.35 -7.17
CA PHE A 62 3.19 -8.92 -7.50
C PHE A 62 2.18 -9.70 -6.67
N LEU A 63 1.21 -8.98 -6.11
CA LEU A 63 0.13 -9.54 -5.29
C LEU A 63 -1.23 -9.17 -5.89
N VAL A 64 -2.21 -10.05 -5.67
CA VAL A 64 -3.62 -9.74 -5.87
C VAL A 64 -4.28 -9.70 -4.50
N MET A 65 -4.76 -8.52 -4.12
CA MET A 65 -5.57 -8.32 -2.91
C MET A 65 -7.00 -8.82 -3.21
N ASP A 66 -7.43 -9.85 -2.51
CA ASP A 66 -8.70 -10.56 -2.75
C ASP A 66 -9.81 -10.17 -1.76
N ARG A 67 -9.79 -8.92 -1.27
CA ARG A 67 -10.75 -8.37 -0.30
C ARG A 67 -10.60 -8.87 1.13
N ARG A 68 -9.67 -9.78 1.43
CA ARG A 68 -9.42 -10.28 2.79
C ARG A 68 -8.72 -9.25 3.67
N TRP A 69 -8.00 -8.31 3.05
CA TRP A 69 -7.26 -7.24 3.72
C TRP A 69 -7.23 -5.96 2.88
N ALA A 70 -6.85 -4.85 3.46
CA ALA A 70 -6.78 -3.54 2.83
C ALA A 70 -5.35 -2.95 2.94
N MET A 71 -5.07 -1.89 2.18
CA MET A 71 -3.75 -1.22 2.21
C MET A 71 -3.32 -0.78 3.62
N ALA A 72 -4.27 -0.44 4.51
CA ALA A 72 -3.95 -0.08 5.88
C ALA A 72 -3.36 -1.24 6.70
N ASP A 73 -3.72 -2.49 6.37
CA ASP A 73 -3.19 -3.69 7.04
C ASP A 73 -1.69 -3.89 6.79
N LEU A 74 -1.13 -3.23 5.74
CA LEU A 74 0.32 -3.21 5.50
C LEU A 74 1.09 -2.58 6.66
N VAL A 75 0.52 -1.61 7.38
CA VAL A 75 1.23 -0.90 8.44
C VAL A 75 1.67 -1.84 9.57
N PRO A 76 0.77 -2.58 10.24
CA PRO A 76 1.19 -3.54 11.25
C PRO A 76 2.01 -4.71 10.68
N VAL A 77 1.72 -5.18 9.47
CA VAL A 77 2.46 -6.28 8.84
C VAL A 77 3.90 -5.87 8.50
N CYS A 78 4.10 -4.71 7.91
CA CYS A 78 5.44 -4.19 7.64
C CYS A 78 6.23 -3.93 8.93
N ARG A 79 5.56 -3.51 10.01
CA ARG A 79 6.19 -3.38 11.34
C ARG A 79 6.67 -4.72 11.89
N ASP A 80 5.86 -5.78 11.73
CA ASP A 80 6.22 -7.12 12.20
C ASP A 80 7.35 -7.76 11.36
N LEU A 81 7.31 -7.58 10.03
CA LEU A 81 8.30 -8.17 9.11
C LEU A 81 9.60 -7.34 9.00
N GLY A 82 9.48 -6.02 9.08
CA GLY A 82 10.60 -5.11 8.79
C GLY A 82 11.23 -4.43 10.01
N GLY A 83 10.59 -4.54 11.17
CA GLY A 83 11.02 -3.86 12.38
C GLY A 83 10.50 -2.41 12.48
N PRO A 84 11.11 -1.55 13.32
CA PRO A 84 10.67 -0.17 13.53
C PRO A 84 10.56 0.64 12.23
N ILE A 85 9.40 1.29 12.03
CA ILE A 85 9.14 2.15 10.88
C ILE A 85 9.46 3.59 11.28
N GLU A 86 10.54 4.15 10.71
CA GLU A 86 10.96 5.53 10.97
C GLU A 86 10.08 6.54 10.22
N ALA A 87 9.73 6.23 8.97
CA ALA A 87 8.84 7.08 8.20
C ALA A 87 7.93 6.27 7.27
N LEU A 88 6.70 6.71 7.14
CA LEU A 88 5.71 6.17 6.22
C LEU A 88 5.18 7.30 5.34
N THR A 89 5.40 7.19 4.03
CA THR A 89 4.83 8.08 3.03
C THR A 89 3.67 7.36 2.33
N ILE A 90 2.49 7.96 2.33
CA ILE A 90 1.27 7.38 1.76
C ILE A 90 0.80 8.24 0.60
N PHE A 91 0.58 7.64 -0.57
CA PHE A 91 -0.17 8.21 -1.69
C PHE A 91 -1.51 7.50 -1.80
N THR A 92 -2.61 8.25 -1.86
CA THR A 92 -3.93 7.65 -1.93
C THR A 92 -4.95 8.53 -2.66
N LEU A 93 -5.95 7.91 -3.28
CA LEU A 93 -7.10 8.68 -3.74
C LEU A 93 -7.94 9.21 -2.57
N GLY A 94 -7.99 8.47 -1.47
CA GLY A 94 -8.78 8.82 -0.30
C GLY A 94 -8.80 7.68 0.72
N TRP A 95 -9.49 7.90 1.80
CA TRP A 95 -9.59 6.99 2.95
C TRP A 95 -11.02 6.88 3.48
N SER A 96 -11.28 5.93 4.35
CA SER A 96 -12.46 5.87 5.19
C SER A 96 -12.19 6.49 6.56
N ARG A 97 -13.23 6.90 7.29
CA ARG A 97 -13.07 7.38 8.68
C ARG A 97 -12.38 6.34 9.57
N LYS A 98 -12.71 5.06 9.39
CA LYS A 98 -12.08 3.94 10.10
C LYS A 98 -10.57 3.91 9.84
N THR A 99 -10.17 3.92 8.56
CA THR A 99 -8.75 3.85 8.17
C THR A 99 -7.97 5.09 8.62
N ALA A 100 -8.59 6.28 8.58
CA ALA A 100 -7.96 7.48 9.13
C ALA A 100 -7.65 7.33 10.62
N GLY A 101 -8.60 6.78 11.41
CA GLY A 101 -8.37 6.45 12.82
C GLY A 101 -7.24 5.45 13.00
N GLU A 102 -7.23 4.34 12.24
CA GLU A 102 -6.18 3.32 12.32
C GLU A 102 -4.77 3.87 12.01
N ILE A 103 -4.66 4.80 11.06
CA ILE A 103 -3.39 5.48 10.74
C ILE A 103 -2.96 6.41 11.89
N CYS A 104 -3.89 7.15 12.49
CA CYS A 104 -3.60 7.97 13.68
C CYS A 104 -3.17 7.10 14.86
N ASP A 105 -3.91 6.01 15.14
CA ASP A 105 -3.58 5.06 16.21
C ASP A 105 -2.18 4.46 16.02
N ALA A 106 -1.81 4.10 14.78
CA ALA A 106 -0.48 3.59 14.47
C ALA A 106 0.63 4.62 14.74
N LYS A 107 0.37 5.91 14.50
CA LYS A 107 1.28 7.01 14.80
C LYS A 107 1.42 7.21 16.31
N GLU A 108 0.31 7.26 17.04
CA GLU A 108 0.26 7.48 18.49
C GLU A 108 0.87 6.31 19.27
N ALA A 109 0.63 5.08 18.83
CA ALA A 109 1.22 3.87 19.38
C ALA A 109 2.70 3.68 19.07
N GLY A 110 3.31 4.58 18.28
CA GLY A 110 4.72 4.49 17.88
C GLY A 110 5.03 3.34 16.92
N VAL A 111 4.02 2.79 16.25
CA VAL A 111 4.23 1.81 15.16
C VAL A 111 5.01 2.45 14.02
N CYS A 112 4.67 3.70 13.68
CA CYS A 112 5.39 4.55 12.76
C CYS A 112 5.85 5.82 13.49
N ARG A 113 7.13 6.17 13.41
CA ARG A 113 7.67 7.38 14.03
C ARG A 113 7.17 8.65 13.35
N SER A 114 7.09 8.64 12.03
CA SER A 114 6.50 9.72 11.23
C SER A 114 5.61 9.16 10.14
N ILE A 115 4.54 9.89 9.82
CA ILE A 115 3.62 9.57 8.72
C ILE A 115 3.34 10.86 7.97
N ARG A 116 3.30 10.81 6.63
CA ARG A 116 2.81 11.88 5.76
C ARG A 116 1.92 11.32 4.65
N ILE A 117 0.93 12.08 4.22
CA ILE A 117 -0.08 11.61 3.26
C ILE A 117 -0.17 12.59 2.08
N VAL A 118 -0.04 12.07 0.87
CA VAL A 118 -0.39 12.75 -0.37
C VAL A 118 -1.78 12.26 -0.80
N CYS A 119 -2.75 13.15 -0.76
CA CYS A 119 -4.16 12.86 -1.02
C CYS A 119 -4.62 13.46 -2.34
N SER A 120 -5.52 12.75 -3.05
CA SER A 120 -6.12 13.28 -4.26
C SER A 120 -7.08 14.44 -3.99
N GLN A 121 -6.92 15.50 -4.76
CA GLN A 121 -7.87 16.62 -4.79
C GLN A 121 -9.31 16.16 -5.14
N TYR A 122 -9.43 15.09 -5.91
CA TYR A 122 -10.74 14.50 -6.23
C TYR A 122 -11.47 14.09 -4.96
N PHE A 123 -10.83 13.35 -4.05
CA PHE A 123 -11.43 12.94 -2.79
C PHE A 123 -11.83 14.14 -1.91
N ALA A 124 -10.93 15.10 -1.74
CA ALA A 124 -11.20 16.30 -0.95
C ALA A 124 -12.40 17.11 -1.49
N LYS A 125 -12.68 17.04 -2.81
CA LYS A 125 -13.80 17.72 -3.44
C LYS A 125 -15.10 16.90 -3.43
N THR A 126 -15.02 15.57 -3.63
CA THR A 126 -16.22 14.72 -3.83
C THR A 126 -16.72 14.08 -2.55
N ASP A 127 -15.85 13.85 -1.55
CA ASP A 127 -16.23 13.28 -0.25
C ASP A 127 -15.84 14.25 0.89
N ARG A 128 -16.39 15.46 0.79
CA ARG A 128 -16.08 16.57 1.71
C ARG A 128 -16.40 16.24 3.16
N GLU A 129 -17.42 15.44 3.38
CA GLU A 129 -17.84 15.04 4.73
C GLU A 129 -16.76 14.15 5.39
N CYS A 130 -16.33 13.10 4.68
CA CYS A 130 -15.28 12.23 5.19
C CYS A 130 -13.95 12.98 5.34
N TYR A 131 -13.56 13.77 4.33
CA TYR A 131 -12.33 14.56 4.36
C TYR A 131 -12.34 15.55 5.54
N GLY A 132 -13.39 16.36 5.69
CA GLY A 132 -13.50 17.35 6.77
C GLY A 132 -13.54 16.71 8.16
N ALA A 133 -14.27 15.60 8.32
CA ALA A 133 -14.35 14.89 9.60
C ALA A 133 -13.02 14.25 10.03
N THR A 134 -12.09 13.98 9.09
CA THR A 134 -10.82 13.33 9.37
C THR A 134 -9.62 14.26 9.37
N ALA A 135 -9.73 15.46 8.79
CA ALA A 135 -8.65 16.45 8.77
C ALA A 135 -8.17 16.80 10.18
N GLY A 136 -9.11 17.05 11.12
CA GLY A 136 -8.78 17.33 12.51
C GLY A 136 -8.10 16.17 13.24
N LEU A 137 -8.36 14.91 12.86
CA LEU A 137 -7.66 13.75 13.41
C LEU A 137 -6.19 13.74 13.00
N PHE A 138 -5.90 13.99 11.70
CA PHE A 138 -4.53 14.05 11.21
C PHE A 138 -3.76 15.22 11.78
N ASP A 139 -4.39 16.40 11.92
CA ASP A 139 -3.78 17.57 12.56
C ASP A 139 -3.41 17.26 14.02
N ALA A 140 -4.33 16.66 14.78
CA ALA A 140 -4.08 16.27 16.16
C ALA A 140 -2.93 15.25 16.29
N ALA A 141 -2.88 14.27 15.40
CA ALA A 141 -1.82 13.27 15.32
C ALA A 141 -0.51 13.80 14.70
N LYS A 142 -0.48 15.07 14.26
CA LYS A 142 0.66 15.70 13.55
C LYS A 142 1.07 14.93 12.30
N ILE A 143 0.09 14.52 11.52
CA ILE A 143 0.25 13.84 10.23
C ILE A 143 -0.02 14.88 9.13
N PRO A 144 1.00 15.39 8.43
CA PRO A 144 0.81 16.34 7.35
C PRO A 144 0.11 15.69 6.14
N VAL A 145 -0.81 16.43 5.52
CA VAL A 145 -1.56 16.01 4.34
C VAL A 145 -1.37 17.04 3.22
N ALA A 146 -0.77 16.61 2.11
CA ALA A 146 -0.73 17.39 0.87
C ALA A 146 -1.90 16.97 -0.04
N VAL A 147 -2.69 17.95 -0.52
CA VAL A 147 -3.82 17.71 -1.42
C VAL A 147 -3.43 18.16 -2.82
N VAL A 148 -3.35 17.20 -3.75
CA VAL A 148 -2.85 17.43 -5.11
C VAL A 148 -3.72 16.69 -6.15
N ARG A 149 -3.57 17.02 -7.43
CA ARG A 149 -4.21 16.27 -8.52
C ARG A 149 -3.39 15.01 -8.82
N SER A 150 -3.59 13.96 -8.04
CA SER A 150 -2.89 12.69 -8.18
C SER A 150 -3.86 11.51 -8.20
N HIS A 151 -3.47 10.44 -8.91
CA HIS A 151 -4.14 9.14 -8.91
C HIS A 151 -3.23 8.02 -8.41
N ILE A 152 -2.07 8.38 -7.87
CA ILE A 152 -1.09 7.45 -7.32
C ILE A 152 -1.67 6.79 -6.07
N LYS A 153 -1.41 5.50 -5.93
CA LYS A 153 -1.69 4.71 -4.74
C LYS A 153 -0.43 3.95 -4.40
N ALA A 154 0.22 4.37 -3.32
CA ALA A 154 1.47 3.77 -2.87
C ALA A 154 1.66 3.99 -1.38
N MET A 155 2.43 3.10 -0.76
CA MET A 155 2.93 3.25 0.60
C MET A 155 4.43 2.96 0.59
N ILE A 156 5.24 3.90 1.07
CA ILE A 156 6.68 3.74 1.16
C ILE A 156 7.05 3.67 2.65
N PHE A 157 7.60 2.53 3.05
CA PHE A 157 8.04 2.25 4.39
C PHE A 157 9.54 2.42 4.50
N ASN A 158 9.98 3.39 5.30
CA ASN A 158 11.37 3.57 5.67
C ASN A 158 11.60 2.97 7.06
N PHE A 159 12.49 1.98 7.15
CA PHE A 159 12.74 1.24 8.37
C PHE A 159 14.05 1.68 9.04
N ALA A 160 14.17 1.45 10.37
CA ALA A 160 15.37 1.79 11.11
C ALA A 160 16.57 0.92 10.74
N ALA A 161 16.35 -0.37 10.40
CA ALA A 161 17.42 -1.37 10.27
C ALA A 161 17.46 -2.11 8.93
N ARG A 162 16.64 -1.68 7.94
CA ARG A 162 16.63 -2.30 6.61
C ARG A 162 16.36 -1.25 5.53
N PRO A 163 16.66 -1.57 4.24
CA PRO A 163 16.29 -0.72 3.11
C PRO A 163 14.79 -0.45 3.03
N PRO A 164 14.38 0.70 2.47
CA PRO A 164 12.98 1.03 2.26
C PRO A 164 12.27 0.04 1.35
N VAL A 165 10.95 -0.08 1.54
CA VAL A 165 10.07 -0.88 0.67
C VAL A 165 8.90 -0.03 0.20
N ALA A 166 8.60 -0.09 -1.09
CA ALA A 166 7.41 0.54 -1.68
C ALA A 166 6.38 -0.52 -2.08
N PHE A 167 5.13 -0.28 -1.72
CA PHE A 167 3.95 -0.97 -2.22
C PHE A 167 3.19 -0.02 -3.12
N MET A 168 2.90 -0.44 -4.36
CA MET A 168 2.25 0.39 -5.38
C MET A 168 1.21 -0.42 -6.13
N GLY A 169 0.04 0.14 -6.38
CA GLY A 169 -0.99 -0.61 -7.10
C GLY A 169 -2.30 0.14 -7.28
N SER A 170 -3.41 -0.60 -7.34
CA SER A 170 -4.75 -0.03 -7.49
C SER A 170 -5.47 0.19 -6.15
N GLY A 171 -5.00 -0.45 -5.06
CA GLY A 171 -5.63 -0.37 -3.73
C GLY A 171 -5.57 1.03 -3.09
N ASN A 172 -6.66 1.40 -2.42
CA ASN A 172 -6.77 2.64 -1.66
C ASN A 172 -6.78 2.37 -0.15
N LEU A 173 -6.68 3.44 0.66
CA LEU A 173 -6.92 3.37 2.11
C LEU A 173 -8.43 3.28 2.48
N ARG A 174 -9.30 2.94 1.54
CA ARG A 174 -10.68 2.57 1.80
C ARG A 174 -10.78 1.05 1.94
N SER A 175 -11.88 0.57 2.52
CA SER A 175 -12.18 -0.87 2.52
C SER A 175 -12.24 -1.37 1.08
N CYS A 176 -11.46 -2.40 0.79
CA CYS A 176 -11.38 -2.99 -0.53
C CYS A 176 -12.58 -3.93 -0.75
N SER A 177 -13.51 -3.55 -1.61
CA SER A 177 -14.65 -4.40 -2.01
C SER A 177 -14.40 -5.15 -3.34
N SER A 178 -13.28 -4.84 -3.99
CA SER A 178 -12.89 -5.37 -5.30
C SER A 178 -11.55 -6.09 -5.21
N PHE A 179 -11.21 -6.87 -6.24
CA PHE A 179 -9.85 -7.31 -6.42
C PHE A 179 -8.97 -6.12 -6.80
N GLU A 180 -7.85 -5.99 -6.12
CA GLU A 180 -6.86 -4.94 -6.36
C GLU A 180 -5.50 -5.58 -6.65
N ASN A 181 -4.68 -4.92 -7.44
CA ASN A 181 -3.30 -5.33 -7.63
C ASN A 181 -2.35 -4.54 -6.72
N LEU A 182 -1.25 -5.17 -6.38
CA LEU A 182 -0.20 -4.57 -5.58
C LEU A 182 1.16 -5.10 -6.03
N THR A 183 2.09 -4.20 -6.29
CA THR A 183 3.50 -4.53 -6.51
C THR A 183 4.29 -4.07 -5.29
N ALA A 184 5.07 -4.96 -4.70
CA ALA A 184 6.03 -4.62 -3.65
C ALA A 184 7.43 -4.64 -4.22
N THR A 185 8.28 -3.67 -3.87
CA THR A 185 9.68 -3.61 -4.29
C THR A 185 10.56 -2.94 -3.26
N GLY A 186 11.78 -3.47 -3.08
CA GLY A 186 12.83 -2.85 -2.30
C GLY A 186 13.85 -2.08 -3.15
N ALA A 187 13.62 -1.92 -4.46
CA ALA A 187 14.53 -1.24 -5.38
C ALA A 187 14.80 0.22 -4.96
N PRO A 188 16.05 0.60 -4.63
CA PRO A 188 16.36 1.93 -4.09
C PRO A 188 15.98 3.07 -5.05
N ALA A 189 16.11 2.85 -6.35
CA ALA A 189 15.74 3.84 -7.37
C ALA A 189 14.23 4.17 -7.32
N VAL A 190 13.38 3.16 -7.10
CA VAL A 190 11.92 3.32 -7.04
C VAL A 190 11.52 4.02 -5.74
N THR A 191 12.00 3.55 -4.60
CA THR A 191 11.68 4.14 -3.30
C THR A 191 12.15 5.60 -3.21
N ALA A 192 13.38 5.89 -3.66
CA ALA A 192 13.91 7.27 -3.68
C ALA A 192 13.17 8.18 -4.67
N MET A 193 12.73 7.67 -5.82
CA MET A 193 11.91 8.43 -6.76
C MET A 193 10.57 8.83 -6.13
N MET A 194 9.89 7.88 -5.48
CA MET A 194 8.59 8.12 -4.84
C MET A 194 8.70 9.09 -3.67
N GLU A 195 9.76 9.00 -2.87
CA GLU A 195 10.00 9.95 -1.77
C GLU A 195 10.27 11.37 -2.29
N ARG A 196 11.13 11.53 -3.32
CA ARG A 196 11.34 12.85 -3.97
C ARG A 196 10.04 13.43 -4.52
N LEU A 197 9.23 12.61 -5.17
CA LEU A 197 7.93 13.06 -5.68
C LEU A 197 7.01 13.56 -4.55
N ALA A 198 7.00 12.86 -3.41
CA ALA A 198 6.28 13.33 -2.23
C ALA A 198 6.84 14.67 -1.73
N ASP A 199 8.18 14.81 -1.63
CA ASP A 199 8.83 16.06 -1.20
C ASP A 199 8.43 17.24 -2.09
N GLU A 200 8.42 17.07 -3.41
CA GLU A 200 7.98 18.07 -4.37
C GLU A 200 6.50 18.45 -4.17
N MET A 201 5.62 17.45 -3.97
CA MET A 201 4.19 17.67 -3.73
C MET A 201 3.91 18.37 -2.39
N PHE A 202 4.73 18.15 -1.37
CA PHE A 202 4.64 18.86 -0.09
C PHE A 202 5.22 20.26 -0.17
N ALA A 203 6.29 20.49 -0.95
CA ALA A 203 6.93 21.79 -1.10
C ALA A 203 6.04 22.79 -1.86
N ASP A 204 5.37 22.36 -2.93
CA ASP A 204 4.45 23.18 -3.73
C ASP A 204 3.23 22.36 -4.20
N PRO A 205 2.23 22.12 -3.33
CA PRO A 205 1.02 21.38 -3.72
C PRO A 205 0.26 22.05 -4.87
N ALA A 206 0.36 23.40 -5.01
CA ALA A 206 -0.36 24.15 -6.03
C ALA A 206 0.17 23.85 -7.45
N ALA A 207 1.46 23.57 -7.60
CA ALA A 207 2.03 23.15 -8.89
C ALA A 207 1.38 21.85 -9.43
N PHE A 208 0.91 20.98 -8.55
CA PHE A 208 0.28 19.70 -8.87
C PHE A 208 -1.26 19.74 -8.90
N CYS A 209 -1.87 20.93 -8.81
CA CYS A 209 -3.33 21.12 -8.85
C CYS A 209 -3.88 21.65 -10.19
N ARG A 210 -2.99 21.93 -11.17
CA ARG A 210 -3.33 22.49 -12.50
C ARG A 210 -3.89 21.47 -13.46
#